data_9a8910a193a20e4bf85c1c8b5ddcc215
#
_entry.id   9a8910a193a20e4bf85c1c8b5ddcc215
#
_cell.length_a   1.000
_cell.length_b   1.000
_cell.length_c   1.000
_cell.angle_alpha   90.00
_cell.angle_beta   90.00
_cell.angle_gamma   90.00
#
_symmetry.space_group_name_H-M   'P 1'
#
loop_
_entity.id
_entity.type
_entity.pdbx_description
1 polymer ?
#
loop_
_entity_poly.entity_id
_entity_poly.type
_entity_poly.pdbx_seq_one_letter_code
_entity_poly.pdbx_strand_id
1 'polypeptide(L)'
;HSLSDFRGQPVIVNFWASWCGPCKSEMPDFEEKYREYGEKIHFLMVNLTDGGQETVETAAGFVDGQGYTFPVYFDTDYSGAVAYAVNAVPATYFIGADGALVAYGKGAMSADVLQKGIDMLLAE
;
A
#
# COMPACT_ATOMS: atom_id res chain seq x y z
N HIS A 1 5.70 12.35 4.16
CA HIS A 1 4.62 12.79 3.25
C HIS A 1 3.27 12.59 3.90
N SER A 2 2.38 13.54 3.72
CA SER A 2 0.99 13.38 4.11
C SER A 2 0.15 13.06 2.89
N LEU A 3 -1.06 12.51 3.11
CA LEU A 3 -1.96 12.16 2.02
C LEU A 3 -2.33 13.38 1.18
N SER A 4 -2.43 14.56 1.79
CA SER A 4 -2.78 15.79 1.08
C SER A 4 -1.76 16.16 0.01
N ASP A 5 -0.52 15.66 0.10
CA ASP A 5 0.51 15.91 -0.92
C ASP A 5 0.16 15.26 -2.26
N PHE A 6 -0.78 14.30 -2.27
CA PHE A 6 -1.12 13.53 -3.46
C PHE A 6 -2.49 13.90 -4.04
N ARG A 7 -3.12 14.98 -3.55
CA ARG A 7 -4.39 15.44 -4.12
C ARG A 7 -4.22 15.77 -5.59
N GLY A 8 -5.23 15.42 -6.38
CA GLY A 8 -5.21 15.59 -7.82
C GLY A 8 -4.95 14.30 -8.58
N GLN A 9 -4.54 13.25 -7.87
CA GLN A 9 -4.37 11.90 -8.45
C GLN A 9 -4.92 10.88 -7.47
N PRO A 10 -5.47 9.76 -7.97
CA PRO A 10 -5.87 8.65 -7.10
C PRO A 10 -4.67 8.05 -6.37
N VAL A 11 -4.92 7.49 -5.20
CA VAL A 11 -3.87 6.89 -4.36
C VAL A 11 -4.33 5.52 -3.88
N ILE A 12 -3.44 4.54 -3.92
CA ILE A 12 -3.63 3.25 -3.28
C ILE A 12 -2.65 3.18 -2.11
N VAL A 13 -3.17 3.00 -0.89
CA VAL A 13 -2.36 2.86 0.32
C VAL A 13 -2.48 1.43 0.79
N ASN A 14 -1.36 0.74 0.91
CA ASN A 14 -1.32 -0.64 1.43
C ASN A 14 -0.43 -0.68 2.66
N PHE A 15 -0.97 -1.16 3.77
CA PHE A 15 -0.21 -1.37 5.01
C PHE A 15 0.25 -2.82 5.06
N TRP A 16 1.55 -3.03 5.32
CA TRP A 16 2.17 -4.36 5.26
C TRP A 16 3.33 -4.49 6.23
N ALA A 17 3.78 -5.73 6.42
CA ALA A 17 5.00 -6.02 7.19
C ALA A 17 5.69 -7.24 6.56
N SER A 18 7.02 -7.33 6.70
CA SER A 18 7.78 -8.43 6.10
C SER A 18 7.56 -9.77 6.80
N TRP A 19 7.05 -9.75 8.04
CA TRP A 19 6.69 -10.97 8.78
C TRP A 19 5.30 -11.49 8.42
N CYS A 20 4.54 -10.73 7.65
CA CYS A 20 3.14 -11.04 7.33
C CYS A 20 3.07 -11.86 6.04
N GLY A 21 2.74 -13.14 6.14
CA GLY A 21 2.63 -14.04 4.98
C GLY A 21 1.63 -13.55 3.94
N PRO A 22 0.36 -13.24 4.33
CA PRO A 22 -0.62 -12.73 3.37
C PRO A 22 -0.19 -11.42 2.71
N CYS A 23 0.50 -10.53 3.42
CA CYS A 23 1.05 -9.30 2.84
C CYS A 23 2.01 -9.62 1.69
N LYS A 24 2.92 -10.56 1.94
CA LYS A 24 3.93 -10.95 0.95
C LYS A 24 3.30 -11.63 -0.25
N SER A 25 2.20 -12.36 -0.04
CA SER A 25 1.56 -13.11 -1.12
C SER A 25 0.90 -12.18 -2.16
N GLU A 26 0.47 -10.98 -1.77
CA GLU A 26 -0.16 -10.05 -2.71
C GLU A 26 0.82 -9.08 -3.37
N MET A 27 2.06 -9.01 -2.89
CA MET A 27 3.04 -8.04 -3.39
C MET A 27 3.41 -8.18 -4.86
N PRO A 28 3.54 -9.40 -5.43
CA PRO A 28 3.80 -9.50 -6.87
C PRO A 28 2.71 -8.83 -7.71
N ASP A 29 1.45 -8.91 -7.28
CA ASP A 29 0.34 -8.27 -7.97
C ASP A 29 0.40 -6.75 -7.84
N PHE A 30 0.77 -6.23 -6.66
CA PHE A 30 0.97 -4.79 -6.48
C PHE A 30 2.10 -4.27 -7.35
N GLU A 31 3.20 -5.01 -7.47
CA GLU A 31 4.31 -4.61 -8.33
C GLU A 31 3.88 -4.56 -9.79
N GLU A 32 3.14 -5.57 -10.26
CA GLU A 32 2.63 -5.60 -11.63
C GLU A 32 1.72 -4.40 -11.90
N LYS A 33 0.79 -4.12 -11.00
CA LYS A 33 -0.13 -3.00 -11.16
C LYS A 33 0.60 -1.66 -11.06
N TYR A 34 1.60 -1.56 -10.19
CA TYR A 34 2.42 -0.36 -10.10
C TYR A 34 3.13 -0.07 -11.42
N ARG A 35 3.71 -1.09 -12.06
CA ARG A 35 4.38 -0.92 -13.34
C ARG A 35 3.42 -0.48 -14.43
N GLU A 36 2.16 -0.93 -14.36
CA GLU A 36 1.14 -0.60 -15.36
C GLU A 36 0.51 0.77 -15.10
N TYR A 37 0.22 1.11 -13.85
CA TYR A 37 -0.60 2.28 -13.50
C TYR A 37 0.14 3.35 -12.68
N GLY A 38 1.42 3.17 -12.40
CA GLY A 38 2.16 4.06 -11.50
C GLY A 38 2.23 5.51 -11.94
N GLU A 39 1.99 5.80 -13.23
CA GLU A 39 1.94 7.18 -13.73
C GLU A 39 0.58 7.83 -13.47
N LYS A 40 -0.48 7.05 -13.32
CA LYS A 40 -1.85 7.53 -13.12
C LYS A 40 -2.31 7.47 -11.67
N ILE A 41 -1.75 6.55 -10.90
CA ILE A 41 -2.14 6.26 -9.51
C ILE A 41 -0.88 6.25 -8.66
N HIS A 42 -0.90 6.97 -7.54
CA HIS A 42 0.19 6.86 -6.55
C HIS A 42 0.00 5.59 -5.73
N PHE A 43 1.05 4.77 -5.66
CA PHE A 43 1.07 3.57 -4.83
C PHE A 43 1.92 3.87 -3.60
N LEU A 44 1.31 3.81 -2.42
CA LEU A 44 2.00 4.04 -1.15
C LEU A 44 2.00 2.72 -0.37
N MET A 45 3.10 1.99 -0.47
CA MET A 45 3.27 0.74 0.27
C MET A 45 3.88 1.07 1.62
N VAL A 46 3.02 1.16 2.65
CA VAL A 46 3.39 1.66 3.97
C VAL A 46 3.72 0.48 4.90
N ASN A 47 4.98 0.40 5.28
CA ASN A 47 5.47 -0.66 6.17
C ASN A 47 5.21 -0.27 7.63
N LEU A 48 4.67 -1.20 8.41
CA LEU A 48 4.47 -1.01 9.85
C LEU A 48 5.79 -1.32 10.57
N THR A 49 6.61 -0.31 10.74
CA THR A 49 7.98 -0.42 11.24
C THR A 49 7.99 -0.17 12.74
N ASP A 50 7.76 -1.21 13.55
CA ASP A 50 7.63 -1.08 15.00
C ASP A 50 8.99 -1.01 15.73
N GLY A 51 10.09 -1.28 15.01
CA GLY A 51 11.43 -1.27 15.60
C GLY A 51 11.82 -2.55 16.31
N GLY A 52 10.88 -3.44 16.53
CA GLY A 52 11.12 -4.74 17.17
C GLY A 52 11.05 -5.88 16.15
N GLN A 53 9.84 -6.36 15.91
CA GLN A 53 9.61 -7.43 14.93
C GLN A 53 9.87 -6.96 13.50
N GLU A 54 9.57 -5.69 13.20
CA GLU A 54 9.81 -5.11 11.89
C GLU A 54 10.70 -3.86 12.02
N THR A 55 11.81 -3.85 11.30
CA THR A 55 12.72 -2.71 11.25
C THR A 55 12.82 -2.21 9.81
N VAL A 56 13.36 -0.99 9.63
CA VAL A 56 13.61 -0.47 8.28
C VAL A 56 14.51 -1.45 7.51
N GLU A 57 15.54 -2.01 8.17
CA GLU A 57 16.47 -2.94 7.54
C GLU A 57 15.79 -4.22 7.08
N THR A 58 14.91 -4.82 7.90
CA THR A 58 14.22 -6.05 7.52
C THR A 58 13.26 -5.81 6.37
N ALA A 59 12.52 -4.71 6.40
CA ALA A 59 11.55 -4.37 5.36
C ALA A 59 12.26 -4.02 4.05
N ALA A 60 13.27 -3.16 4.10
CA ALA A 60 14.03 -2.76 2.91
C ALA A 60 14.74 -3.97 2.30
N GLY A 61 15.32 -4.82 3.12
CA GLY A 61 16.00 -6.04 2.66
C GLY A 61 15.04 -6.99 1.94
N PHE A 62 13.82 -7.13 2.44
CA PHE A 62 12.82 -7.95 1.78
C PHE A 62 12.46 -7.38 0.40
N VAL A 63 12.18 -6.08 0.32
CA VAL A 63 11.78 -5.43 -0.93
C VAL A 63 12.92 -5.52 -1.95
N ASP A 64 14.15 -5.22 -1.53
CA ASP A 64 15.32 -5.29 -2.40
C ASP A 64 15.57 -6.71 -2.90
N GLY A 65 15.43 -7.69 -2.02
CA GLY A 65 15.65 -9.09 -2.35
C GLY A 65 14.66 -9.62 -3.38
N GLN A 66 13.44 -9.07 -3.40
CA GLN A 66 12.41 -9.45 -4.37
C GLN A 66 12.46 -8.62 -5.65
N GLY A 67 13.23 -7.54 -5.66
CA GLY A 67 13.32 -6.66 -6.84
C GLY A 67 12.10 -5.79 -7.07
N TYR A 68 11.32 -5.51 -6.03
CA TYR A 68 10.15 -4.65 -6.15
C TYR A 68 10.56 -3.19 -6.34
N THR A 69 9.82 -2.48 -7.19
CA THR A 69 10.13 -1.08 -7.55
C THR A 69 9.09 -0.08 -7.05
N PHE A 70 7.96 -0.55 -6.49
CA PHE A 70 6.93 0.35 -5.96
C PHE A 70 7.49 1.17 -4.79
N PRO A 71 6.99 2.40 -4.58
CA PRO A 71 7.44 3.24 -3.47
C PRO A 71 7.07 2.62 -2.12
N VAL A 72 8.02 2.62 -1.20
CA VAL A 72 7.84 2.09 0.15
C VAL A 72 8.07 3.21 1.16
N TYR A 73 7.16 3.33 2.12
CA TYR A 73 7.22 4.30 3.19
C TYR A 73 7.25 3.55 4.52
N PHE A 74 8.04 4.03 5.47
CA PHE A 74 8.23 3.36 6.75
C PHE A 74 7.48 4.14 7.85
N ASP A 75 6.41 3.54 8.38
CA ASP A 75 5.57 4.16 9.41
C ASP A 75 6.17 3.86 10.79
N THR A 76 7.30 4.48 11.10
CA THR A 76 8.11 4.16 12.27
C THR A 76 7.45 4.56 13.60
N ASP A 77 6.55 5.52 13.58
CA ASP A 77 5.82 5.98 14.77
C ASP A 77 4.34 5.59 14.74
N TYR A 78 3.94 4.81 13.76
CA TYR A 78 2.58 4.33 13.55
C TYR A 78 1.55 5.44 13.31
N SER A 79 1.99 6.64 12.92
CA SER A 79 1.06 7.75 12.65
C SER A 79 0.08 7.41 11.52
N GLY A 80 0.56 6.74 10.46
CA GLY A 80 -0.29 6.28 9.36
C GLY A 80 -1.27 5.23 9.81
N ALA A 81 -0.81 4.23 10.57
CA ALA A 81 -1.67 3.16 11.07
C ALA A 81 -2.78 3.73 11.96
N VAL A 82 -2.45 4.70 12.81
CA VAL A 82 -3.43 5.36 13.68
C VAL A 82 -4.45 6.14 12.85
N ALA A 83 -3.95 6.93 11.87
CA ALA A 83 -4.82 7.77 11.04
C ALA A 83 -5.84 6.94 10.25
N TYR A 84 -5.47 5.74 9.81
CA TYR A 84 -6.36 4.84 9.05
C TYR A 84 -7.03 3.78 9.92
N ALA A 85 -6.82 3.84 11.25
CA ALA A 85 -7.38 2.85 12.19
C ALA A 85 -7.00 1.42 11.83
N VAL A 86 -5.76 1.20 11.38
CA VAL A 86 -5.26 -0.11 10.97
C VAL A 86 -4.96 -0.94 12.21
N ASN A 87 -5.64 -2.07 12.37
CA ASN A 87 -5.42 -2.99 13.47
C ASN A 87 -4.98 -4.38 13.01
N ALA A 88 -4.88 -4.58 11.70
CA ALA A 88 -4.43 -5.84 11.10
C ALA A 88 -3.86 -5.56 9.71
N VAL A 89 -2.91 -6.37 9.27
CA VAL A 89 -2.34 -6.27 7.93
C VAL A 89 -2.55 -7.60 7.19
N PRO A 90 -2.65 -7.57 5.86
CA PRO A 90 -2.61 -6.39 5.01
C PRO A 90 -3.92 -5.61 5.05
N ALA A 91 -3.83 -4.32 4.78
CA ALA A 91 -5.01 -3.44 4.66
C ALA A 91 -4.76 -2.49 3.49
N THR A 92 -5.73 -2.34 2.59
CA THR A 92 -5.58 -1.56 1.37
C THR A 92 -6.72 -0.57 1.23
N TYR A 93 -6.36 0.69 0.98
CA TYR A 93 -7.31 1.79 0.81
C TYR A 93 -7.17 2.36 -0.59
N PHE A 94 -8.31 2.52 -1.27
CA PHE A 94 -8.37 3.12 -2.61
C PHE A 94 -8.98 4.50 -2.46
N ILE A 95 -8.19 5.53 -2.72
CA ILE A 95 -8.55 6.92 -2.44
C ILE A 95 -8.59 7.70 -3.75
N GLY A 96 -9.71 8.37 -4.00
CA GLY A 96 -9.91 9.14 -5.23
C GLY A 96 -9.06 10.41 -5.25
N ALA A 97 -8.98 11.03 -6.43
CA ALA A 97 -8.20 12.25 -6.64
C ALA A 97 -8.63 13.40 -5.75
N ASP A 98 -9.89 13.39 -5.29
CA ASP A 98 -10.43 14.40 -4.37
C ASP A 98 -10.12 14.10 -2.89
N GLY A 99 -9.45 12.99 -2.61
CA GLY A 99 -9.10 12.58 -1.26
C GLY A 99 -10.16 11.73 -0.56
N ALA A 100 -11.28 11.42 -1.22
CA ALA A 100 -12.34 10.61 -0.64
C ALA A 100 -12.04 9.12 -0.78
N LEU A 101 -12.35 8.35 0.25
CA LEU A 101 -12.20 6.89 0.21
C LEU A 101 -13.21 6.29 -0.77
N VAL A 102 -12.72 5.57 -1.77
CA VAL A 102 -13.54 4.92 -2.79
C VAL A 102 -13.81 3.47 -2.42
N ALA A 103 -12.79 2.77 -1.92
CA ALA A 103 -12.93 1.37 -1.56
C ALA A 103 -11.89 1.00 -0.51
N TYR A 104 -12.14 -0.08 0.22
CA TYR A 104 -11.26 -0.57 1.28
C TYR A 104 -11.25 -2.08 1.27
N GLY A 105 -10.06 -2.67 1.35
CA GLY A 105 -9.88 -4.10 1.47
C GLY A 105 -9.12 -4.47 2.74
N LYS A 106 -9.66 -5.42 3.49
CA LYS A 106 -9.00 -5.97 4.69
C LYS A 106 -8.55 -7.39 4.35
N GLY A 107 -7.29 -7.68 4.64
CA GLY A 107 -6.69 -8.96 4.27
C GLY A 107 -6.14 -8.94 2.86
N ALA A 108 -5.53 -10.05 2.44
CA ALA A 108 -4.91 -10.17 1.14
C ALA A 108 -5.97 -10.14 0.02
N MET A 109 -5.66 -9.43 -1.06
CA MET A 109 -6.54 -9.34 -2.22
C MET A 109 -5.94 -10.14 -3.37
N SER A 110 -6.81 -10.77 -4.18
CA SER A 110 -6.40 -11.35 -5.45
C SER A 110 -6.10 -10.23 -6.47
N ALA A 111 -5.41 -10.59 -7.55
CA ALA A 111 -5.14 -9.65 -8.63
C ALA A 111 -6.45 -9.09 -9.20
N ASP A 112 -7.50 -9.90 -9.30
CA ASP A 112 -8.80 -9.48 -9.82
C ASP A 112 -9.47 -8.44 -8.93
N VAL A 113 -9.40 -8.62 -7.61
CA VAL A 113 -9.98 -7.67 -6.65
C VAL A 113 -9.20 -6.35 -6.69
N LEU A 114 -7.87 -6.44 -6.73
CA LEU A 114 -7.01 -5.25 -6.85
C LEU A 114 -7.35 -4.49 -8.13
N GLN A 115 -7.52 -5.20 -9.25
CA GLN A 115 -7.89 -4.58 -10.53
C GLN A 115 -9.24 -3.88 -10.44
N LYS A 116 -10.22 -4.46 -9.75
CA LYS A 116 -11.54 -3.82 -9.56
C LYS A 116 -11.41 -2.49 -8.83
N GLY A 117 -10.59 -2.44 -7.79
CA GLY A 117 -10.33 -1.19 -7.07
C GLY A 117 -9.69 -0.14 -7.97
N ILE A 118 -8.72 -0.55 -8.77
CA ILE A 118 -8.06 0.34 -9.74
C ILE A 118 -9.08 0.88 -10.76
N ASP A 119 -9.92 0.00 -11.28
CA ASP A 119 -10.96 0.41 -12.26
C ASP A 119 -11.92 1.43 -11.64
N MET A 120 -12.28 1.26 -10.38
CA MET A 120 -13.13 2.22 -9.67
C MET A 120 -12.45 3.59 -9.55
N LEU A 121 -11.16 3.62 -9.26
CA LEU A 121 -10.40 4.87 -9.19
C LEU A 121 -10.33 5.57 -10.54
N LEU A 122 -10.12 4.81 -11.60
CA LEU A 122 -9.95 5.38 -12.95
C LEU A 122 -11.29 5.79 -13.57
N ALA A 123 -12.42 5.31 -13.02
CA ALA A 123 -13.75 5.66 -13.50
C ALA A 123 -14.24 7.01 -12.96
N GLU A 124 -13.55 7.59 -11.99
CA GLU A 124 -13.94 8.87 -11.41
C GLU A 124 -13.59 10.07 -12.26
#